data_2aa11686ca247e3f945c84381e2664ae
#
_entry.id   2aa11686ca247e3f945c84381e2664ae
#
_cell.length_a   1.000
_cell.length_b   1.000
_cell.length_c   1.000
_cell.angle_alpha   90.00
_cell.angle_beta   90.00
_cell.angle_gamma   90.00
#
_symmetry.space_group_name_H-M   'P 1'
#
loop_
_entity.id
_entity.type
_entity.pdbx_description
1 polymer ?
#
loop_
_entity_poly.entity_id
_entity_poly.type
_entity_poly.pdbx_seq_one_letter_code
_entity_poly.pdbx_strand_id
1 'polypeptide(L)'
;MLLGDARTGKLSDNITGFARALRRAGLPIDASRISLAIQSTELIGIERKGDLSAALQSCLVSRQEDLVVFDQMFSAFFQIGRAHV
;
A
#
# COMPACT_ATOMS: atom_id res chain seq x y z
N MET A 1 11.13 2.44 1.53
CA MET A 1 10.34 3.39 2.34
C MET A 1 10.13 2.89 3.75
N LEU A 2 10.21 3.76 4.71
CA LEU A 2 9.95 3.42 6.10
C LEU A 2 8.56 3.93 6.51
N LEU A 3 7.92 3.18 7.40
CA LEU A 3 6.58 3.55 7.84
C LEU A 3 6.56 4.92 8.53
N GLY A 4 7.64 5.30 9.18
CA GLY A 4 7.74 6.60 9.82
C GLY A 4 7.54 7.78 8.88
N ASP A 5 7.76 7.57 7.59
CA ASP A 5 7.57 8.62 6.60
C ASP A 5 6.11 9.07 6.50
N ALA A 6 5.18 8.29 7.02
CA ALA A 6 3.78 8.65 7.00
C ALA A 6 3.54 10.01 7.68
N ARG A 7 4.37 10.36 8.66
CA ARG A 7 4.20 11.60 9.41
C ARG A 7 4.65 12.83 8.63
N THR A 8 5.37 12.65 7.55
CA THR A 8 5.87 13.76 6.76
C THR A 8 5.05 13.98 5.49
N GLY A 9 3.95 13.26 5.33
CA GLY A 9 3.12 13.39 4.14
C GLY A 9 3.60 12.59 2.95
N LYS A 10 4.69 11.87 3.08
CA LYS A 10 5.20 11.07 1.98
C LYS A 10 4.40 9.81 1.76
N LEU A 11 3.56 9.43 2.72
CA LEU A 11 2.80 8.20 2.60
C LEU A 11 1.89 8.21 1.39
N SER A 12 1.20 9.33 1.14
CA SER A 12 0.29 9.41 -0.01
C SER A 12 1.05 9.24 -1.33
N ASP A 13 2.22 9.83 -1.45
CA ASP A 13 3.04 9.67 -2.66
C ASP A 13 3.49 8.22 -2.82
N ASN A 14 3.85 7.59 -1.74
CA ASN A 14 4.30 6.21 -1.78
C ASN A 14 3.15 5.25 -2.09
N ILE A 15 1.96 5.53 -1.58
CA ILE A 15 0.78 4.73 -1.91
C ILE A 15 0.47 4.86 -3.40
N THR A 16 0.56 6.07 -3.95
CA THR A 16 0.33 6.28 -5.37
C THR A 16 1.34 5.48 -6.20
N GLY A 17 2.61 5.54 -5.83
CA GLY A 17 3.64 4.79 -6.52
C GLY A 17 3.44 3.28 -6.43
N PHE A 18 3.06 2.82 -5.25
CA PHE A 18 2.77 1.41 -5.03
C PHE A 18 1.60 0.95 -5.89
N ALA A 19 0.52 1.74 -5.90
CA ALA A 19 -0.66 1.39 -6.69
C ALA A 19 -0.34 1.35 -8.19
N ARG A 20 0.50 2.26 -8.66
CA ARG A 20 0.94 2.25 -10.06
C ARG A 20 1.75 1.00 -10.37
N ALA A 21 2.61 0.58 -9.44
CA ALA A 21 3.39 -0.62 -9.63
C ALA A 21 2.48 -1.85 -9.69
N LEU A 22 1.46 -1.91 -8.85
CA LEU A 22 0.48 -3.00 -8.89
C LEU A 22 -0.27 -3.01 -10.22
N ARG A 23 -0.63 -1.83 -10.72
CA ARG A 23 -1.33 -1.75 -12.00
C ARG A 23 -0.46 -2.30 -13.12
N ARG A 24 0.83 -2.00 -13.11
CA ARG A 24 1.76 -2.54 -14.10
C ARG A 24 1.90 -4.04 -13.98
N ALA A 25 1.71 -4.57 -12.79
CA ALA A 25 1.78 -6.00 -12.55
C ALA A 25 0.48 -6.71 -12.94
N GLY A 26 -0.55 -5.97 -13.35
CA GLY A 26 -1.77 -6.57 -13.87
C GLY A 26 -3.00 -6.40 -13.02
N LEU A 27 -2.92 -5.71 -11.88
CA LEU A 27 -4.10 -5.49 -11.05
C LEU A 27 -4.97 -4.40 -11.65
N PRO A 28 -6.29 -4.61 -11.70
CA PRO A 28 -7.21 -3.60 -12.25
C PRO A 28 -7.49 -2.51 -11.22
N ILE A 29 -6.64 -1.50 -11.18
CA ILE A 29 -6.73 -0.41 -10.21
C ILE A 29 -6.97 0.89 -10.94
N ASP A 30 -8.03 1.60 -10.58
CA ASP A 30 -8.31 2.91 -11.15
C ASP A 30 -7.98 4.02 -10.17
N ALA A 31 -8.11 5.26 -10.63
CA ALA A 31 -7.74 6.43 -9.83
C ALA A 31 -8.59 6.56 -8.57
N SER A 32 -9.86 6.17 -8.64
CA SER A 32 -10.71 6.30 -7.46
C SER A 32 -10.31 5.32 -6.36
N ARG A 33 -9.82 4.15 -6.72
CA ARG A 33 -9.32 3.21 -5.73
C ARG A 33 -8.06 3.73 -5.06
N ILE A 34 -7.21 4.39 -5.82
CA ILE A 34 -6.00 5.00 -5.27
C ILE A 34 -6.35 6.09 -4.28
N SER A 35 -7.30 6.96 -4.65
CA SER A 35 -7.77 8.01 -3.75
C SER A 35 -8.36 7.43 -2.47
N LEU A 36 -9.15 6.38 -2.60
CA LEU A 36 -9.76 5.73 -1.45
C LEU A 36 -8.70 5.14 -0.53
N ALA A 37 -7.68 4.54 -1.11
CA ALA A 37 -6.59 3.97 -0.31
C ALA A 37 -5.88 5.05 0.48
N ILE A 38 -5.59 6.19 -0.13
CA ILE A 38 -4.93 7.29 0.55
C ILE A 38 -5.81 7.82 1.69
N GLN A 39 -7.10 8.04 1.41
CA GLN A 39 -8.02 8.53 2.42
C GLN A 39 -8.15 7.56 3.59
N SER A 40 -8.23 6.27 3.30
CA SER A 40 -8.37 5.25 4.33
C SER A 40 -7.17 5.24 5.27
N THR A 41 -5.97 5.34 4.72
CA THR A 41 -4.77 5.32 5.54
C THR A 41 -4.64 6.58 6.37
N GLU A 42 -5.08 7.72 5.85
CA GLU A 42 -5.05 8.96 6.61
C GLU A 42 -6.04 8.93 7.78
N LEU A 43 -7.21 8.34 7.55
CA LEU A 43 -8.23 8.29 8.59
C LEU A 43 -7.87 7.34 9.73
N ILE A 44 -7.25 6.23 9.39
CA ILE A 44 -6.93 5.20 10.39
C ILE A 44 -5.73 5.58 11.25
N GLY A 45 -4.81 6.34 10.71
CA GLY A 45 -3.59 6.67 11.44
C GLY A 45 -2.67 5.46 11.53
N ILE A 46 -2.05 5.15 10.43
CA ILE A 46 -1.25 3.93 10.30
C ILE A 46 -0.01 3.98 11.18
N GLU A 47 0.11 3.02 12.07
CA GLU A 47 1.29 2.87 12.92
C GLU A 47 1.95 1.53 12.76
N ARG A 48 1.24 0.56 12.22
CA ARG A 48 1.77 -0.78 12.05
C ARG A 48 1.70 -1.20 10.60
N LYS A 49 2.71 -1.98 10.21
CA LYS A 49 2.78 -2.52 8.87
C LYS A 49 1.54 -3.35 8.53
N GLY A 50 1.05 -4.15 9.49
CA GLY A 50 -0.13 -4.96 9.25
C GLY A 50 -1.37 -4.16 8.99
N ASP A 51 -1.52 -3.04 9.71
CA ASP A 51 -2.67 -2.16 9.51
C ASP A 51 -2.62 -1.50 8.15
N LEU A 52 -1.44 -1.07 7.72
CA LEU A 52 -1.26 -0.49 6.40
C LEU A 52 -1.58 -1.50 5.31
N SER A 53 -1.05 -2.71 5.44
CA SER A 53 -1.30 -3.76 4.46
C SER A 53 -2.78 -4.06 4.34
N ALA A 54 -3.48 -4.19 5.47
CA ALA A 54 -4.92 -4.49 5.45
C ALA A 54 -5.71 -3.37 4.80
N ALA A 55 -5.39 -2.12 5.12
CA ALA A 55 -6.10 -0.99 4.55
C ALA A 55 -5.90 -0.91 3.03
N LEU A 56 -4.67 -1.06 2.58
CA LEU A 56 -4.37 -1.00 1.16
C LEU A 56 -4.98 -2.17 0.41
N GLN A 57 -4.93 -3.36 1.01
CA GLN A 57 -5.49 -4.54 0.38
C GLN A 57 -6.99 -4.39 0.16
N SER A 58 -7.71 -3.88 1.13
CA SER A 58 -9.15 -3.73 1.01
C SER A 58 -9.55 -2.71 -0.05
N CYS A 59 -8.69 -1.74 -0.33
CA CYS A 59 -8.97 -0.72 -1.33
C CYS A 59 -8.47 -1.09 -2.72
N LEU A 60 -7.35 -1.80 -2.81
CA LEU A 60 -6.66 -2.00 -4.08
C LEU A 60 -6.85 -3.37 -4.69
N VAL A 61 -7.15 -4.40 -3.89
CA VAL A 61 -7.28 -5.76 -4.39
C VAL A 61 -8.75 -6.12 -4.49
N SER A 62 -9.20 -6.46 -5.70
CA SER A 62 -10.59 -6.84 -5.93
C SER A 62 -10.74 -8.32 -6.30
N ARG A 63 -9.64 -9.00 -6.61
CA ARG A 63 -9.67 -10.41 -6.98
C ARG A 63 -8.74 -11.19 -6.07
N GLN A 64 -9.19 -12.34 -5.62
CA GLN A 64 -8.39 -13.16 -4.72
C GLN A 64 -7.07 -13.55 -5.35
N GLU A 65 -7.06 -13.78 -6.64
CA GLU A 65 -5.84 -14.18 -7.34
C GLU A 65 -4.75 -13.10 -7.30
N ASP A 66 -5.13 -11.86 -7.03
CA ASP A 66 -4.16 -10.76 -6.99
C ASP A 66 -3.49 -10.61 -5.61
N LEU A 67 -3.95 -11.36 -4.62
CA LEU A 67 -3.39 -11.23 -3.27
C LEU A 67 -1.92 -11.62 -3.21
N VAL A 68 -1.52 -12.63 -3.97
CA VAL A 68 -0.12 -13.06 -3.98
C VAL A 68 0.77 -11.94 -4.52
N VAL A 69 0.34 -11.34 -5.62
CA VAL A 69 1.08 -10.23 -6.22
C VAL A 69 1.12 -9.05 -5.25
N PHE A 70 -0.01 -8.75 -4.63
CA PHE A 70 -0.07 -7.66 -3.66
C PHE A 70 0.93 -7.88 -2.52
N ASP A 71 0.94 -9.08 -1.94
CA ASP A 71 1.82 -9.36 -0.81
C ASP A 71 3.28 -9.25 -1.18
N GLN A 72 3.65 -9.76 -2.35
CA GLN A 72 5.03 -9.68 -2.81
C GLN A 72 5.45 -8.25 -3.05
N MET A 73 4.60 -7.48 -3.71
CA MET A 73 4.90 -6.08 -4.01
C MET A 73 4.92 -5.24 -2.75
N PHE A 74 4.02 -5.52 -1.81
CA PHE A 74 3.98 -4.77 -0.56
C PHE A 74 5.27 -4.97 0.24
N SER A 75 5.73 -6.21 0.34
CA SER A 75 6.96 -6.51 1.07
C SER A 75 8.16 -5.83 0.44
N ALA A 76 8.20 -5.75 -0.88
CA ALA A 76 9.31 -5.12 -1.59
C ALA A 76 9.25 -3.61 -1.49
N PHE A 77 8.04 -3.04 -1.56
CA PHE A 77 7.87 -1.60 -1.62
C PHE A 77 7.95 -0.93 -0.24
N PHE A 78 7.35 -1.57 0.75
CA PHE A 78 7.34 -1.06 2.12
C PHE A 78 8.25 -1.91 3.00
N GLN A 79 9.53 -1.61 3.02
CA GLN A 79 10.52 -2.40 3.75
C GLN A 79 10.58 -2.00 5.22
N ILE A 80 9.48 -2.09 5.87
CA ILE A 80 9.31 -1.56 7.21
C ILE A 80 9.95 -2.47 8.25
N GLY A 81 11.06 -2.00 8.81
CA GLY A 81 11.67 -2.66 9.95
C GLY A 81 12.15 -4.07 9.72
N ARG A 82 12.45 -4.41 8.49
CA ARG A 82 12.81 -5.78 8.15
C ARG A 82 14.24 -5.97 7.69
N ALA A 83 14.88 -4.87 7.33
CA ALA A 83 16.20 -4.97 6.70
C ALA A 83 17.23 -5.61 7.60
N HIS A 84 17.06 -5.47 8.87
CA HIS A 84 18.01 -5.97 9.84
C HIS A 84 17.77 -7.41 10.27
N VAL A 85 16.72 -7.98 9.82
CA VAL A 85 16.36 -9.34 10.21
C VAL A 85 17.24 -10.37 9.57
#